data_c36ff5223d808360f4ada3e1858e020f
#
_entry.id   c36ff5223d808360f4ada3e1858e020f
#
_cell.length_a   1.000
_cell.length_b   1.000
_cell.length_c   1.000
_cell.angle_alpha   90.00
_cell.angle_beta   90.00
_cell.angle_gamma   90.00
#
_symmetry.space_group_name_H-M   'P 1'
#
loop_
_entity.id
_entity.type
_entity.pdbx_description
1 polymer ?
#
loop_
_entity_poly.entity_id
_entity_poly.type
_entity_poly.pdbx_seq_one_letter_code
_entity_poly.pdbx_strand_id
1 'polypeptide(L)'
;MQPFWERKKLTELSTEEWESLCDGCGRCCLKKLQDEATGKVVYTDVACKLLDRERCRCRRYTRRHTLVPDCVALESDEHAFDWLPTTCAYRKLAAGKALDWWHPLVSGSPETVHSAGISVRGRTLAERDVASDELETRVIRWVKTAPLRRRAPGR
;
A
#
# COMPACT_ATOMS: atom_id res chain seq x y z
N MET A 1 -15.46 14.91 19.23
CA MET A 1 -15.58 13.45 19.13
C MET A 1 -14.43 12.89 18.31
N GLN A 2 -13.75 11.91 18.83
CA GLN A 2 -12.63 11.30 18.09
C GLN A 2 -13.16 10.50 16.89
N PRO A 3 -12.48 10.59 15.74
CA PRO A 3 -12.86 9.78 14.58
C PRO A 3 -12.64 8.29 14.83
N PHE A 4 -13.33 7.46 14.06
CA PHE A 4 -13.30 6.01 14.30
C PHE A 4 -11.88 5.41 14.24
N TRP A 5 -11.00 5.94 13.38
CA TRP A 5 -9.63 5.40 13.23
C TRP A 5 -8.75 5.73 14.43
N GLU A 6 -9.18 6.63 15.32
CA GLU A 6 -8.48 6.92 16.57
C GLU A 6 -9.08 6.16 17.75
N ARG A 7 -10.37 5.79 17.67
CA ARG A 7 -11.09 5.11 18.75
C ARG A 7 -11.03 3.60 18.69
N LYS A 8 -10.98 3.04 17.46
CA LYS A 8 -11.11 1.60 17.24
C LYS A 8 -9.78 0.99 16.85
N LYS A 9 -9.59 -0.27 17.21
CA LYS A 9 -8.50 -1.08 16.67
C LYS A 9 -8.87 -1.53 15.27
N LEU A 10 -7.88 -1.87 14.46
CA LEU A 10 -8.13 -2.34 13.09
C LEU A 10 -9.10 -3.53 13.05
N THR A 11 -9.01 -4.42 14.05
CA THR A 11 -9.89 -5.59 14.14
C THR A 11 -11.34 -5.25 14.49
N GLU A 12 -11.59 -4.04 14.97
CA GLU A 12 -12.92 -3.58 15.37
C GLU A 12 -13.66 -2.81 14.27
N LEU A 13 -13.00 -2.56 13.14
CA LEU A 13 -13.58 -1.75 12.06
C LEU A 13 -14.64 -2.53 11.30
N SER A 14 -15.70 -1.82 10.87
CA SER A 14 -16.65 -2.36 9.90
C SER A 14 -15.98 -2.50 8.54
N THR A 15 -16.60 -3.22 7.63
CA THR A 15 -16.10 -3.33 6.26
C THR A 15 -15.96 -1.96 5.60
N GLU A 16 -16.96 -1.09 5.80
CA GLU A 16 -16.92 0.27 5.23
C GLU A 16 -15.79 1.10 5.82
N GLU A 17 -15.61 1.03 7.15
CA GLU A 17 -14.53 1.73 7.82
C GLU A 17 -13.18 1.23 7.34
N TRP A 18 -13.01 -0.09 7.24
CA TRP A 18 -11.78 -0.71 6.75
C TRP A 18 -11.43 -0.23 5.34
N GLU A 19 -12.39 -0.29 4.42
CA GLU A 19 -12.15 0.11 3.03
C GLU A 19 -11.86 1.60 2.90
N SER A 20 -12.41 2.43 3.79
CA SER A 20 -12.18 3.88 3.75
C SER A 20 -10.75 4.28 4.14
N LEU A 21 -9.98 3.38 4.75
CA LEU A 21 -8.60 3.66 5.15
C LEU A 21 -7.63 3.74 3.98
N CYS A 22 -7.96 3.10 2.85
CA CYS A 22 -7.13 3.22 1.66
C CYS A 22 -7.19 4.66 1.13
N ASP A 23 -6.04 5.31 1.02
CA ASP A 23 -5.98 6.70 0.58
C ASP A 23 -5.99 6.87 -0.94
N GLY A 24 -5.86 5.78 -1.69
CA GLY A 24 -5.82 5.86 -3.15
C GLY A 24 -4.46 6.28 -3.70
N CYS A 25 -3.39 6.05 -2.98
CA CYS A 25 -2.05 6.41 -3.46
C CYS A 25 -1.54 5.47 -4.56
N GLY A 26 -2.02 4.24 -4.58
CA GLY A 26 -1.62 3.24 -5.57
C GLY A 26 -0.23 2.63 -5.35
N ARG A 27 0.50 3.05 -4.33
CA ARG A 27 1.87 2.56 -4.09
C ARG A 27 1.92 1.05 -3.88
N CYS A 28 0.96 0.48 -3.16
CA CYS A 28 0.91 -0.97 -2.92
C CYS A 28 0.62 -1.79 -4.17
N CYS A 29 0.17 -1.14 -5.25
CA CYS A 29 -0.07 -1.79 -6.54
C CYS A 29 1.15 -1.72 -7.48
N LEU A 30 2.28 -1.23 -7.00
CA LEU A 30 3.53 -1.30 -7.75
C LEU A 30 4.16 -2.68 -7.55
N LYS A 31 4.85 -3.16 -8.58
CA LYS A 31 5.59 -4.42 -8.49
C LYS A 31 6.70 -4.30 -7.45
N LYS A 32 6.91 -5.36 -6.69
CA LYS A 32 7.87 -5.40 -5.58
C LYS A 32 8.87 -6.52 -5.80
N LEU A 33 10.06 -6.30 -5.26
CA LEU A 33 11.11 -7.32 -5.24
C LEU A 33 11.50 -7.56 -3.79
N GLN A 34 11.77 -8.81 -3.45
CA GLN A 34 12.22 -9.17 -2.11
C GLN A 34 13.61 -9.79 -2.19
N ASP A 35 14.52 -9.29 -1.37
CA ASP A 35 15.86 -9.86 -1.24
C ASP A 35 15.75 -11.19 -0.49
N GLU A 36 16.23 -12.28 -1.09
CA GLU A 36 16.16 -13.62 -0.52
C GLU A 36 16.99 -13.75 0.76
N ALA A 37 18.11 -13.05 0.84
CA ALA A 37 19.02 -13.14 1.99
C ALA A 37 18.54 -12.34 3.19
N THR A 38 18.03 -11.12 2.96
CA THR A 38 17.66 -10.18 4.03
C THR A 38 16.16 -10.09 4.28
N GLY A 39 15.34 -10.55 3.33
CA GLY A 39 13.89 -10.37 3.38
C GLY A 39 13.44 -8.95 3.08
N LYS A 40 14.37 -8.05 2.74
CA LYS A 40 14.05 -6.65 2.44
C LYS A 40 13.19 -6.55 1.19
N VAL A 41 12.11 -5.76 1.28
CA VAL A 41 11.22 -5.49 0.16
C VAL A 41 11.55 -4.13 -0.41
N VAL A 42 11.71 -4.07 -1.73
CA VAL A 42 11.88 -2.81 -2.47
C VAL A 42 10.82 -2.70 -3.54
N TYR A 43 10.44 -1.47 -3.86
CA TYR A 43 9.41 -1.20 -4.85
C TYR A 43 10.04 -0.82 -6.19
N THR A 44 9.29 -1.11 -7.26
CA THR A 44 9.60 -0.63 -8.61
C THR A 44 8.54 0.40 -9.02
N ASP A 45 8.80 1.13 -10.11
CA ASP A 45 7.80 2.04 -10.68
C ASP A 45 6.91 1.34 -11.72
N VAL A 46 6.93 0.02 -11.75
CA VAL A 46 6.11 -0.79 -12.66
C VAL A 46 4.78 -1.10 -12.00
N ALA A 47 3.70 -0.61 -12.60
CA ALA A 47 2.35 -0.77 -12.06
C ALA A 47 1.81 -2.17 -12.33
N CYS A 48 1.14 -2.76 -11.32
CA CYS A 48 0.37 -3.99 -11.51
C CYS A 48 -0.62 -3.82 -12.66
N LYS A 49 -0.81 -4.87 -13.45
CA LYS A 49 -1.73 -4.87 -14.61
C LYS A 49 -3.15 -4.43 -14.26
N LEU A 50 -3.55 -4.58 -13.00
CA LEU A 50 -4.88 -4.20 -12.55
C LEU A 50 -4.98 -2.74 -12.09
N LEU A 51 -3.86 -2.04 -11.96
CA LEU A 51 -3.86 -0.66 -11.49
C LEU A 51 -4.36 0.30 -12.58
N ASP A 52 -5.37 1.08 -12.26
CA ASP A 52 -5.72 2.27 -13.03
C ASP A 52 -4.71 3.34 -12.65
N ARG A 53 -3.80 3.66 -13.56
CA ARG A 53 -2.64 4.54 -13.30
C ARG A 53 -3.03 6.00 -13.12
N GLU A 54 -4.20 6.40 -13.57
CA GLU A 54 -4.72 7.76 -13.39
C GLU A 54 -5.41 7.94 -12.05
N ARG A 55 -6.27 6.97 -11.70
CA ARG A 55 -7.03 6.99 -10.45
C ARG A 55 -6.28 6.40 -9.28
N CYS A 56 -5.21 5.64 -9.56
CA CYS A 56 -4.40 4.95 -8.57
C CYS A 56 -5.20 3.93 -7.75
N ARG A 57 -6.16 3.28 -8.41
CA ARG A 57 -7.03 2.27 -7.81
C ARG A 57 -7.03 0.99 -8.65
N CYS A 58 -7.19 -0.14 -7.97
CA CYS A 58 -7.30 -1.43 -8.66
C CYS A 58 -8.59 -1.49 -9.46
N ARG A 59 -8.50 -1.83 -10.75
CA ARG A 59 -9.66 -1.93 -11.65
C ARG A 59 -10.56 -3.11 -11.33
N ARG A 60 -10.02 -4.14 -10.69
CA ARG A 60 -10.72 -5.40 -10.37
C ARG A 60 -10.54 -5.73 -8.89
N TYR A 61 -10.85 -4.78 -8.04
CA TYR A 61 -10.58 -4.89 -6.62
C TYR A 61 -11.15 -6.17 -5.99
N THR A 62 -12.41 -6.50 -6.27
CA THR A 62 -13.06 -7.68 -5.69
C THR A 62 -12.49 -9.01 -6.19
N ARG A 63 -11.85 -9.00 -7.37
CA ARG A 63 -11.27 -10.19 -7.98
C ARG A 63 -9.75 -10.18 -8.01
N ARG A 64 -9.14 -9.22 -7.31
CA ARG A 64 -7.69 -9.01 -7.40
C ARG A 64 -6.87 -10.24 -7.06
N HIS A 65 -7.27 -10.99 -6.04
CA HIS A 65 -6.52 -12.18 -5.61
C HIS A 65 -6.66 -13.36 -6.58
N THR A 66 -7.73 -13.40 -7.33
CA THR A 66 -7.92 -14.41 -8.38
C THR A 66 -7.07 -14.09 -9.61
N LEU A 67 -7.05 -12.81 -10.00
CA LEU A 67 -6.36 -12.34 -11.19
C LEU A 67 -4.86 -12.14 -10.96
N VAL A 68 -4.47 -11.76 -9.73
CA VAL A 68 -3.08 -11.58 -9.31
C VAL A 68 -2.92 -12.26 -7.96
N PRO A 69 -2.55 -13.57 -7.95
CA PRO A 69 -2.50 -14.34 -6.71
C PRO A 69 -1.53 -13.81 -5.65
N ASP A 70 -0.48 -13.11 -6.05
CA ASP A 70 0.50 -12.51 -5.14
C ASP A 70 0.15 -11.08 -4.70
N CYS A 71 -1.07 -10.62 -4.99
CA CYS A 71 -1.57 -9.36 -4.47
C CYS A 71 -1.67 -9.43 -2.94
N VAL A 72 -1.26 -8.33 -2.27
CA VAL A 72 -1.23 -8.28 -0.80
C VAL A 72 -2.64 -8.41 -0.22
N ALA A 73 -2.84 -9.38 0.66
CA ALA A 73 -4.13 -9.68 1.29
C ALA A 73 -4.11 -9.26 2.76
N LEU A 74 -4.50 -8.02 3.04
CA LEU A 74 -4.40 -7.44 4.38
C LEU A 74 -5.29 -8.12 5.42
N GLU A 75 -6.45 -8.60 5.00
CA GLU A 75 -7.42 -9.18 5.92
C GLU A 75 -7.02 -10.59 6.39
N SER A 76 -6.21 -11.29 5.64
CA SER A 76 -5.92 -12.71 5.91
C SER A 76 -4.49 -12.99 6.34
N ASP A 77 -3.61 -11.99 6.30
CA ASP A 77 -2.19 -12.18 6.61
C ASP A 77 -1.62 -10.96 7.34
N GLU A 78 -1.32 -11.14 8.63
CA GLU A 78 -0.73 -10.08 9.44
C GLU A 78 0.67 -9.67 8.94
N HIS A 79 1.36 -10.57 8.24
CA HIS A 79 2.67 -10.25 7.66
C HIS A 79 2.55 -9.38 6.40
N ALA A 80 1.34 -9.25 5.86
CA ALA A 80 1.11 -8.41 4.69
C ALA A 80 1.50 -6.94 4.94
N PHE A 81 1.41 -6.47 6.19
CA PHE A 81 1.79 -5.10 6.53
C PHE A 81 3.28 -4.82 6.30
N ASP A 82 4.14 -5.85 6.34
CA ASP A 82 5.58 -5.70 6.07
C ASP A 82 5.84 -5.30 4.62
N TRP A 83 4.92 -5.62 3.72
CA TRP A 83 5.03 -5.33 2.30
C TRP A 83 4.50 -3.95 1.93
N LEU A 84 3.79 -3.30 2.84
CA LEU A 84 3.16 -2.01 2.57
C LEU A 84 4.16 -0.86 2.67
N PRO A 85 3.93 0.23 1.91
CA PRO A 85 4.74 1.44 2.06
C PRO A 85 4.59 2.02 3.47
N THR A 86 5.63 2.68 3.95
CA THR A 86 5.59 3.33 5.27
C THR A 86 4.52 4.42 5.38
N THR A 87 4.05 4.94 4.23
CA THR A 87 2.98 5.95 4.18
C THR A 87 1.58 5.37 4.22
N CYS A 88 1.44 4.05 4.11
CA CYS A 88 0.13 3.40 4.05
C CYS A 88 -0.63 3.56 5.37
N ALA A 89 -1.91 3.97 5.28
CA ALA A 89 -2.74 4.20 6.45
C ALA A 89 -2.92 2.94 7.30
N TYR A 90 -3.12 1.79 6.69
CA TYR A 90 -3.24 0.52 7.42
C TYR A 90 -2.00 0.26 8.25
N ARG A 91 -0.85 0.46 7.66
CA ARG A 91 0.42 0.24 8.34
C ARG A 91 0.63 1.26 9.47
N LYS A 92 0.29 2.53 9.22
CA LYS A 92 0.42 3.58 10.23
C LYS A 92 -0.46 3.29 11.45
N LEU A 93 -1.71 2.93 11.23
CA LEU A 93 -2.62 2.62 12.32
C LEU A 93 -2.19 1.36 13.06
N ALA A 94 -1.70 0.35 12.36
CA ALA A 94 -1.16 -0.86 12.98
C ALA A 94 0.03 -0.56 13.89
N ALA A 95 0.80 0.48 13.57
CA ALA A 95 1.95 0.92 14.36
C ALA A 95 1.58 1.97 15.42
N GLY A 96 0.30 2.29 15.57
CA GLY A 96 -0.16 3.30 16.53
C GLY A 96 0.11 4.73 16.11
N LYS A 97 0.35 4.97 14.83
CA LYS A 97 0.61 6.31 14.28
C LYS A 97 -0.66 6.95 13.75
N ALA A 98 -0.65 8.28 13.66
CA ALA A 98 -1.76 9.05 13.12
C ALA A 98 -1.79 9.00 11.59
N LEU A 99 -2.96 9.28 11.00
CA LEU A 99 -3.09 9.47 9.56
C LEU A 99 -2.46 10.81 9.15
N ASP A 100 -1.93 10.86 7.93
CA ASP A 100 -1.33 12.09 7.38
C ASP A 100 -2.40 13.10 6.96
N TRP A 101 -2.00 14.38 6.87
CA TRP A 101 -2.91 15.47 6.51
C TRP A 101 -3.57 15.30 5.14
N TRP A 102 -2.87 14.65 4.19
CA TRP A 102 -3.35 14.44 2.83
C TRP A 102 -4.28 13.24 2.69
N HIS A 103 -4.44 12.45 3.76
CA HIS A 103 -5.40 11.33 3.72
C HIS A 103 -6.81 11.88 3.55
N PRO A 104 -7.62 11.29 2.64
CA PRO A 104 -8.98 11.79 2.39
C PRO A 104 -9.85 11.92 3.64
N LEU A 105 -9.70 11.03 4.61
CA LEU A 105 -10.47 11.10 5.86
C LEU A 105 -10.08 12.32 6.70
N VAL A 106 -8.86 12.81 6.56
CA VAL A 106 -8.37 13.98 7.31
C VAL A 106 -8.64 15.26 6.53
N SER A 107 -8.28 15.28 5.24
CA SER A 107 -8.42 16.47 4.40
C SER A 107 -9.85 16.74 3.93
N GLY A 108 -10.68 15.68 3.86
CA GLY A 108 -12.02 15.78 3.31
C GLY A 108 -12.08 15.73 1.78
N SER A 109 -10.95 15.46 1.11
CA SER A 109 -10.89 15.42 -0.35
C SER A 109 -10.10 14.22 -0.85
N PRO A 110 -10.59 13.48 -1.87
CA PRO A 110 -9.85 12.38 -2.47
C PRO A 110 -8.67 12.86 -3.34
N GLU A 111 -8.55 14.16 -3.60
CA GLU A 111 -7.52 14.71 -4.46
C GLU A 111 -6.22 15.04 -3.74
N THR A 112 -6.24 15.22 -2.41
CA THR A 112 -5.05 15.65 -1.67
C THR A 112 -3.91 14.66 -1.72
N VAL A 113 -4.19 13.35 -1.83
CA VAL A 113 -3.15 12.32 -1.99
C VAL A 113 -2.37 12.51 -3.29
N HIS A 114 -3.01 13.04 -4.32
CA HIS A 114 -2.38 13.33 -5.61
C HIS A 114 -1.64 14.66 -5.56
N SER A 115 -2.28 15.71 -5.06
CA SER A 115 -1.67 17.05 -4.99
C SER A 115 -0.48 17.12 -4.04
N ALA A 116 -0.46 16.25 -3.02
CA ALA A 116 0.67 16.15 -2.08
C ALA A 116 1.88 15.41 -2.65
N GLY A 117 1.77 14.86 -3.87
CA GLY A 117 2.84 14.08 -4.47
C GLY A 117 3.02 12.69 -3.88
N ILE A 118 2.02 12.19 -3.19
CA ILE A 118 2.07 10.86 -2.54
C ILE A 118 1.64 9.76 -3.50
N SER A 119 0.63 10.01 -4.34
CA SER A 119 0.13 9.01 -5.27
C SER A 119 1.13 8.72 -6.39
N VAL A 120 0.94 7.57 -7.04
CA VAL A 120 1.79 7.14 -8.15
C VAL A 120 1.36 7.73 -9.50
N ARG A 121 0.33 8.58 -9.49
CA ARG A 121 -0.15 9.20 -10.73
C ARG A 121 0.99 9.90 -11.46
N GLY A 122 1.16 9.55 -12.75
CA GLY A 122 2.21 10.13 -13.59
C GLY A 122 3.63 9.62 -13.34
N ARG A 123 3.80 8.61 -12.49
CA ARG A 123 5.13 8.12 -12.10
C ARG A 123 5.38 6.65 -12.45
N THR A 124 4.49 6.01 -13.19
CA THR A 124 4.55 4.56 -13.39
C THR A 124 4.69 4.17 -14.84
N LEU A 125 5.24 2.97 -15.05
CA LEU A 125 5.21 2.28 -16.34
C LEU A 125 4.18 1.16 -16.25
N ALA A 126 3.52 0.86 -17.36
CA ALA A 126 2.60 -0.26 -17.41
C ALA A 126 3.37 -1.58 -17.38
N GLU A 127 2.82 -2.57 -16.68
CA GLU A 127 3.45 -3.89 -16.56
C GLU A 127 3.76 -4.50 -17.93
N ARG A 128 2.86 -4.33 -18.90
CA ARG A 128 3.03 -4.87 -20.26
C ARG A 128 4.21 -4.25 -21.01
N ASP A 129 4.68 -3.07 -20.60
CA ASP A 129 5.75 -2.35 -21.25
C ASP A 129 7.14 -2.67 -20.68
N VAL A 130 7.20 -3.51 -19.66
CA VAL A 130 8.43 -3.85 -18.93
C VAL A 130 8.59 -5.37 -18.89
N ALA A 131 9.71 -5.89 -19.39
CA ALA A 131 9.99 -7.31 -19.31
C ALA A 131 10.26 -7.72 -17.86
N SER A 132 9.89 -8.96 -17.49
CA SER A 132 10.05 -9.43 -16.12
C SER A 132 11.50 -9.42 -15.63
N ASP A 133 12.46 -9.61 -16.51
CA ASP A 133 13.89 -9.56 -16.19
C ASP A 133 14.44 -8.13 -16.09
N GLU A 134 13.61 -7.12 -16.40
CA GLU A 134 13.99 -5.72 -16.29
C GLU A 134 13.53 -5.08 -14.97
N LEU A 135 12.74 -5.79 -14.17
CA LEU A 135 12.21 -5.23 -12.93
C LEU A 135 13.31 -4.72 -11.98
N GLU A 136 14.44 -5.42 -11.92
CA GLU A 136 15.55 -5.03 -11.06
C GLU A 136 16.16 -3.67 -11.44
N THR A 137 16.01 -3.27 -12.70
CA THR A 137 16.49 -1.96 -13.18
C THR A 137 15.52 -0.84 -12.88
N ARG A 138 14.30 -1.17 -12.42
CA ARG A 138 13.22 -0.22 -12.15
C ARG A 138 12.97 0.04 -10.68
N VAL A 139 13.90 -0.33 -9.80
CA VAL A 139 13.78 -0.09 -8.37
C VAL A 139 13.78 1.40 -8.08
N ILE A 140 12.82 1.84 -7.24
CA ILE A 140 12.66 3.24 -6.86
C ILE A 140 12.97 3.44 -5.38
N ARG A 141 13.22 4.68 -4.98
CA ARG A 141 13.56 5.03 -3.60
C ARG A 141 12.52 5.89 -2.92
N TRP A 142 11.55 6.43 -3.68
CA TRP A 142 10.53 7.31 -3.10
C TRP A 142 9.37 6.56 -2.44
N VAL A 143 9.31 5.24 -2.59
CA VAL A 143 8.42 4.38 -1.79
C VAL A 143 9.29 3.57 -0.85
N LYS A 144 9.12 3.79 0.43
CA LYS A 144 9.93 3.12 1.44
C LYS A 144 9.13 2.06 2.16
N THR A 145 9.79 0.97 2.50
CA THR A 145 9.28 -0.05 3.41
C THR A 145 10.25 -0.17 4.57
N ALA A 146 9.72 -0.54 5.72
CA ALA A 146 10.55 -0.92 6.84
C ALA A 146 9.90 -2.17 7.43
N PRO A 147 10.67 -3.20 7.81
CA PRO A 147 10.07 -4.34 8.46
C PRO A 147 9.37 -3.87 9.72
N LEU A 148 8.16 -4.38 9.97
CA LEU A 148 7.52 -4.18 11.25
C LEU A 148 8.44 -4.82 12.28
N ARG A 149 8.66 -4.10 13.39
CA ARG A 149 9.46 -4.68 14.46
C ARG A 149 8.78 -5.93 14.95
N ARG A 150 9.34 -7.06 14.58
CA ARG A 150 8.88 -8.33 15.11
C ARG A 150 9.37 -8.41 16.54
N ARG A 151 8.46 -8.82 17.42
CA ARG A 151 8.88 -9.15 18.77
C ARG A 151 9.86 -10.30 18.68
N ALA A 152 10.94 -10.23 19.44
CA ALA A 152 11.85 -11.33 19.53
C ALA A 152 11.08 -12.59 19.97
N PRO A 153 11.48 -13.78 19.49
CA PRO A 153 10.83 -15.02 19.92
C PRO A 153 10.77 -15.11 21.46
N GLY A 154 9.63 -15.50 21.99
CA GLY A 154 9.44 -15.64 23.44
C GLY A 154 8.99 -14.39 24.16
N ARG A 155 8.70 -13.31 23.46
CA ARG A 155 8.13 -12.09 24.06
C ARG A 155 6.63 -11.99 23.86
#